data_ad87c3b85828b399589998c0c28e9ca2
#
_entry.id   ad87c3b85828b399589998c0c28e9ca2
#
_cell.length_a   1.000
_cell.length_b   1.000
_cell.length_c   1.000
_cell.angle_alpha   90.00
_cell.angle_beta   90.00
_cell.angle_gamma   90.00
#
_symmetry.space_group_name_H-M   'P 1'
#
loop_
_entity.id
_entity.type
_entity.pdbx_description
1 polymer ?
#
loop_
_entity_poly.entity_id
_entity_poly.type
_entity_poly.pdbx_seq_one_letter_code
_entity_poly.pdbx_strand_id
1 'polypeptide(L)'
;MWYGSGKGYVYIFKHHKKNWVKIGMTINDPTQRLRALIKIDPEYYNNDKRLPLATWSEAGFYLTEKFGEVEELAHKYLDKHLVKDAPMGEIFNCSVKQAIKAIEDAMNELGVKEERFWKAKDV
;
A
#
# COMPACT_ATOMS: atom_id res chain seq x y z
N MET A 1 -15.11 7.05 -13.66
CA MET A 1 -14.73 5.80 -13.24
C MET A 1 -15.54 5.28 -12.11
N TRP A 2 -15.70 4.08 -12.15
CA TRP A 2 -16.62 3.49 -11.28
C TRP A 2 -15.92 2.76 -10.13
N TYR A 3 -16.31 3.08 -8.95
CA TYR A 3 -15.92 2.32 -7.78
C TYR A 3 -17.13 1.69 -7.11
N GLY A 4 -18.18 1.47 -7.88
CA GLY A 4 -19.37 0.78 -7.48
C GLY A 4 -19.98 1.29 -6.19
N SER A 5 -20.01 0.41 -5.20
CA SER A 5 -20.55 0.77 -3.89
C SER A 5 -19.65 1.73 -3.13
N GLY A 6 -18.50 2.09 -3.68
CA GLY A 6 -17.55 2.94 -3.01
C GLY A 6 -16.64 2.21 -2.05
N LYS A 7 -16.72 0.89 -1.98
CA LYS A 7 -15.86 0.11 -1.09
C LYS A 7 -14.73 -0.56 -1.86
N GLY A 8 -13.57 -0.56 -1.27
CA GLY A 8 -12.40 -1.23 -1.82
C GLY A 8 -11.32 -1.29 -0.77
N TYR A 9 -10.17 -1.79 -1.17
CA TYR A 9 -9.05 -1.99 -0.25
C TYR A 9 -8.01 -0.92 -0.44
N VAL A 10 -7.48 -0.43 0.69
CA VAL A 10 -6.22 0.30 0.74
C VAL A 10 -5.24 -0.66 1.40
N TYR A 11 -4.11 -0.92 0.76
CA TYR A 11 -3.19 -1.94 1.23
C TYR A 11 -1.79 -1.38 1.45
N ILE A 12 -1.02 -2.10 2.25
CA ILE A 12 0.37 -1.78 2.54
C ILE A 12 1.21 -3.02 2.23
N PHE A 13 2.19 -2.88 1.34
CA PHE A 13 3.19 -3.91 1.10
C PHE A 13 4.52 -3.43 1.66
N LYS A 14 5.29 -4.35 2.24
CA LYS A 14 6.57 -4.05 2.86
C LYS A 14 7.70 -4.67 2.08
N HIS A 15 8.74 -3.89 1.81
CA HIS A 15 9.96 -4.40 1.19
C HIS A 15 10.84 -5.05 2.26
N HIS A 16 11.43 -6.19 1.94
CA HIS A 16 12.21 -6.94 2.93
C HIS A 16 13.57 -6.35 3.21
N LYS A 17 14.19 -5.74 2.23
CA LYS A 17 15.56 -5.25 2.38
C LYS A 17 15.64 -3.75 2.63
N LYS A 18 14.72 -3.01 2.09
CA LYS A 18 14.74 -1.55 2.18
C LYS A 18 13.65 -1.07 3.11
N ASN A 19 13.83 0.11 3.66
CA ASN A 19 12.79 0.72 4.49
C ASN A 19 11.70 1.33 3.60
N TRP A 20 11.14 0.50 2.74
CA TRP A 20 10.13 0.91 1.76
C TRP A 20 8.81 0.26 2.07
N VAL A 21 7.75 1.03 1.88
CA VAL A 21 6.40 0.51 1.84
C VAL A 21 5.73 0.97 0.56
N LYS A 22 4.82 0.17 0.05
CA LYS A 22 3.96 0.56 -1.06
C LYS A 22 2.55 0.67 -0.51
N ILE A 23 1.91 1.83 -0.75
CA ILE A 23 0.52 2.04 -0.39
C ILE A 23 -0.27 2.16 -1.67
N GLY A 24 -1.23 1.29 -1.87
CA GLY A 24 -2.04 1.30 -3.06
C GLY A 24 -3.48 0.96 -2.75
N MET A 25 -4.29 0.91 -3.80
CA MET A 25 -5.70 0.57 -3.67
C MET A 25 -6.11 -0.45 -4.70
N THR A 26 -7.15 -1.20 -4.39
CA THR A 26 -7.71 -2.17 -5.34
C THR A 26 -9.13 -2.52 -4.91
N ILE A 27 -9.97 -2.85 -5.87
CA ILE A 27 -11.29 -3.39 -5.56
C ILE A 27 -11.25 -4.90 -5.38
N ASN A 28 -10.12 -5.52 -5.73
CA ASN A 28 -9.93 -6.96 -5.62
C ASN A 28 -9.06 -7.29 -4.41
N ASP A 29 -8.84 -8.57 -4.20
CA ASP A 29 -8.00 -9.06 -3.12
C ASP A 29 -6.58 -8.45 -3.22
N PRO A 30 -6.08 -7.83 -2.15
CA PRO A 30 -4.71 -7.29 -2.17
C PRO A 30 -3.63 -8.31 -2.51
N THR A 31 -3.82 -9.58 -2.18
CA THR A 31 -2.86 -10.63 -2.53
C THR A 31 -2.68 -10.72 -4.04
N GLN A 32 -3.76 -10.59 -4.80
CA GLN A 32 -3.66 -10.59 -6.26
C GLN A 32 -2.85 -9.38 -6.75
N ARG A 33 -2.99 -8.25 -6.09
CA ARG A 33 -2.25 -7.05 -6.45
C ARG A 33 -0.76 -7.21 -6.20
N LEU A 34 -0.41 -7.89 -5.11
CA LEU A 34 0.99 -8.17 -4.80
C LEU A 34 1.61 -9.04 -5.89
N ARG A 35 0.91 -10.07 -6.33
CA ARG A 35 1.39 -10.92 -7.40
C ARG A 35 1.58 -10.15 -8.71
N ALA A 36 0.64 -9.28 -9.02
CA ALA A 36 0.72 -8.46 -10.22
C ALA A 36 1.91 -7.51 -10.17
N LEU A 37 2.18 -6.93 -9.01
CA LEU A 37 3.32 -6.04 -8.82
C LEU A 37 4.63 -6.73 -9.16
N ILE A 38 4.81 -7.93 -8.65
CA ILE A 38 6.04 -8.69 -8.89
C ILE A 38 6.18 -9.05 -10.36
N LYS A 39 5.07 -9.37 -11.03
CA LYS A 39 5.07 -9.70 -12.44
C LYS A 39 5.41 -8.52 -13.34
N ILE A 40 4.96 -7.33 -12.96
CA ILE A 40 5.14 -6.14 -13.80
C ILE A 40 6.61 -5.78 -13.91
N ASP A 41 7.32 -5.75 -12.79
CA ASP A 41 8.72 -5.34 -12.81
C ASP A 41 9.51 -6.03 -11.71
N PRO A 42 9.77 -7.32 -11.88
CA PRO A 42 10.50 -8.04 -10.84
C PRO A 42 11.91 -7.50 -10.63
N GLU A 43 12.52 -7.00 -11.67
CA GLU A 43 13.90 -6.51 -11.56
C GLU A 43 13.97 -5.22 -10.77
N TYR A 44 13.03 -4.34 -10.94
CA TYR A 44 13.00 -3.10 -10.19
C TYR A 44 12.67 -3.31 -8.74
N TYR A 45 11.62 -4.07 -8.49
CA TYR A 45 11.15 -4.29 -7.12
C TYR A 45 11.99 -5.32 -6.37
N ASN A 46 12.73 -6.11 -7.09
CA ASN A 46 13.64 -7.07 -6.53
C ASN A 46 15.06 -6.81 -7.04
N ASN A 47 15.81 -6.01 -6.29
CA ASN A 47 17.17 -5.65 -6.68
C ASN A 47 18.11 -6.84 -6.75
N ASP A 48 17.73 -7.95 -6.17
CA ASP A 48 18.52 -9.18 -6.22
C ASP A 48 17.69 -10.22 -6.95
N LYS A 49 18.05 -10.49 -8.18
CA LYS A 49 17.32 -11.44 -9.03
C LYS A 49 17.20 -12.83 -8.44
N ARG A 50 18.00 -13.13 -7.42
CA ARG A 50 17.94 -14.42 -6.74
C ARG A 50 16.84 -14.52 -5.70
N LEU A 51 16.13 -13.40 -5.45
CA LEU A 51 15.10 -13.36 -4.43
C LEU A 51 13.79 -12.81 -5.02
N PRO A 52 13.28 -13.41 -6.09
CA PRO A 52 12.23 -12.77 -6.87
C PRO A 52 10.91 -12.55 -6.14
N LEU A 53 10.46 -13.50 -5.36
CA LEU A 53 9.12 -13.43 -4.79
C LEU A 53 9.08 -12.96 -3.35
N ALA A 54 10.20 -13.04 -2.66
CA ALA A 54 10.27 -12.73 -1.25
C ALA A 54 10.58 -11.27 -0.96
N THR A 55 10.71 -10.44 -2.00
CA THR A 55 11.13 -9.05 -1.84
C THR A 55 10.05 -8.20 -1.19
N TRP A 56 8.80 -8.45 -1.51
CA TRP A 56 7.66 -7.74 -0.95
C TRP A 56 6.73 -8.70 -0.23
N SER A 57 6.11 -8.23 0.83
CA SER A 57 5.09 -9.01 1.53
C SER A 57 3.96 -8.08 1.96
N GLU A 58 2.80 -8.68 2.24
CA GLU A 58 1.66 -7.93 2.73
C GLU A 58 1.90 -7.51 4.17
N ALA A 59 1.65 -6.24 4.46
CA ALA A 59 1.79 -5.71 5.81
C ALA A 59 0.46 -5.25 6.40
N GLY A 60 -0.54 -5.04 5.56
CA GLY A 60 -1.86 -4.68 6.06
C GLY A 60 -2.82 -4.29 4.96
N PHE A 61 -4.10 -4.25 5.29
CA PHE A 61 -5.11 -3.70 4.40
C PHE A 61 -6.30 -3.22 5.19
N TYR A 62 -7.05 -2.33 4.54
CA TYR A 62 -8.31 -1.79 5.08
C TYR A 62 -9.35 -1.87 3.98
N LEU A 63 -10.50 -2.45 4.28
CA LEU A 63 -11.66 -2.42 3.38
C LEU A 63 -12.55 -1.27 3.84
N THR A 64 -12.70 -0.26 3.00
CA THR A 64 -13.40 0.94 3.41
C THR A 64 -14.04 1.64 2.23
N GLU A 65 -15.00 2.51 2.51
CA GLU A 65 -15.55 3.43 1.52
C GLU A 65 -14.52 4.51 1.20
N LYS A 66 -14.71 5.18 0.07
CA LYS A 66 -13.81 6.26 -0.37
C LYS A 66 -12.36 5.82 -0.43
N PHE A 67 -12.14 4.55 -0.74
CA PHE A 67 -10.79 3.98 -0.68
C PHE A 67 -9.79 4.71 -1.59
N GLY A 68 -10.22 5.18 -2.75
CA GLY A 68 -9.35 5.97 -3.62
C GLY A 68 -8.94 7.29 -2.99
N GLU A 69 -9.88 7.96 -2.31
CA GLU A 69 -9.59 9.20 -1.62
C GLU A 69 -8.72 8.98 -0.40
N VAL A 70 -8.93 7.87 0.31
CA VAL A 70 -8.09 7.50 1.45
C VAL A 70 -6.65 7.29 0.99
N GLU A 71 -6.46 6.53 -0.10
CA GLU A 71 -5.13 6.30 -0.63
C GLU A 71 -4.46 7.62 -1.02
N GLU A 72 -5.16 8.46 -1.75
CA GLU A 72 -4.60 9.72 -2.20
C GLU A 72 -4.19 10.61 -1.04
N LEU A 73 -5.02 10.70 -0.02
CA LEU A 73 -4.72 11.52 1.14
C LEU A 73 -3.56 10.95 1.96
N ALA A 74 -3.51 9.63 2.10
CA ALA A 74 -2.38 8.98 2.78
C ALA A 74 -1.07 9.26 2.04
N HIS A 75 -1.09 9.23 0.72
CA HIS A 75 0.08 9.59 -0.10
C HIS A 75 0.51 11.02 0.18
N LYS A 76 -0.44 11.92 0.31
CA LYS A 76 -0.15 13.31 0.65
C LYS A 76 0.54 13.46 2.00
N TYR A 77 0.06 12.73 2.99
CA TYR A 77 0.65 12.77 4.32
C TYR A 77 2.09 12.27 4.33
N LEU A 78 2.42 11.39 3.41
CA LEU A 78 3.75 10.77 3.34
C LEU A 78 4.60 11.34 2.19
N ASP A 79 4.18 12.43 1.60
CA ASP A 79 4.82 12.96 0.40
C ASP A 79 6.32 13.17 0.56
N LYS A 80 6.77 13.64 1.71
CA LYS A 80 8.19 13.85 1.95
C LYS A 80 9.01 12.57 1.99
N HIS A 81 8.34 11.43 2.10
CA HIS A 81 9.00 10.12 2.12
C HIS A 81 8.96 9.42 0.75
N LEU A 82 8.35 10.04 -0.24
CA LEU A 82 8.15 9.43 -1.55
C LEU A 82 9.47 9.02 -2.18
N VAL A 83 9.55 7.79 -2.67
CA VAL A 83 10.69 7.31 -3.44
C VAL A 83 10.49 7.78 -4.87
N LYS A 84 11.21 8.84 -5.24
CA LYS A 84 10.96 9.54 -6.50
C LYS A 84 11.28 8.72 -7.74
N ASP A 85 12.18 7.78 -7.62
CA ASP A 85 12.57 6.95 -8.76
C ASP A 85 11.67 5.75 -8.97
N ALA A 86 10.69 5.56 -8.10
CA ALA A 86 9.77 4.44 -8.24
C ALA A 86 8.79 4.71 -9.38
N PRO A 87 8.54 3.71 -10.24
CA PRO A 87 7.73 3.96 -11.44
C PRO A 87 6.28 4.30 -11.19
N MET A 88 5.72 3.88 -10.07
CA MET A 88 4.28 4.06 -9.84
C MET A 88 3.94 5.16 -8.85
N GLY A 89 4.94 5.83 -8.30
CA GLY A 89 4.69 6.93 -7.37
C GLY A 89 3.95 6.53 -6.10
N GLU A 90 4.04 5.27 -5.70
CA GLU A 90 3.31 4.74 -4.55
C GLU A 90 4.23 4.11 -3.51
N ILE A 91 5.51 4.30 -3.65
CA ILE A 91 6.51 3.70 -2.76
C ILE A 91 7.10 4.79 -1.89
N PHE A 92 7.14 4.55 -0.59
CA PHE A 92 7.57 5.52 0.39
C PHE A 92 8.66 4.93 1.27
N ASN A 93 9.67 5.73 1.55
CA ASN A 93 10.76 5.36 2.46
C ASN A 93 10.33 5.68 3.88
N CYS A 94 9.56 4.79 4.46
CA CYS A 94 9.04 4.95 5.81
C CYS A 94 8.70 3.59 6.40
N SER A 95 8.37 3.57 7.68
CA SER A 95 7.99 2.34 8.36
C SER A 95 6.54 1.97 8.08
N VAL A 96 6.20 0.71 8.34
CA VAL A 96 4.81 0.26 8.26
C VAL A 96 3.95 1.03 9.25
N LYS A 97 4.47 1.33 10.43
CA LYS A 97 3.72 2.11 11.42
C LYS A 97 3.36 3.50 10.90
N GLN A 98 4.27 4.13 10.20
CA GLN A 98 3.99 5.43 9.58
C GLN A 98 2.94 5.31 8.49
N ALA A 99 3.00 4.24 7.71
CA ALA A 99 1.99 3.99 6.68
C ALA A 99 0.61 3.77 7.29
N ILE A 100 0.54 2.97 8.35
CA ILE A 100 -0.71 2.72 9.06
C ILE A 100 -1.30 4.03 9.59
N LYS A 101 -0.46 4.84 10.23
CA LYS A 101 -0.92 6.12 10.76
C LYS A 101 -1.46 7.02 9.65
N ALA A 102 -0.77 7.08 8.53
CA ALA A 102 -1.23 7.92 7.42
C ALA A 102 -2.58 7.47 6.89
N ILE A 103 -2.78 6.17 6.76
CA ILE A 103 -4.07 5.65 6.27
C ILE A 103 -5.17 5.91 7.30
N GLU A 104 -4.90 5.66 8.56
CA GLU A 104 -5.92 5.87 9.59
C GLU A 104 -6.26 7.34 9.77
N ASP A 105 -5.27 8.21 9.69
CA ASP A 105 -5.51 9.66 9.71
C ASP A 105 -6.35 10.08 8.52
N ALA A 106 -6.07 9.53 7.33
CA ALA A 106 -6.83 9.83 6.14
C ALA A 106 -8.30 9.38 6.28
N MET A 107 -8.51 8.20 6.84
CA MET A 107 -9.85 7.69 7.08
C MET A 107 -10.61 8.59 8.06
N ASN A 108 -9.95 9.02 9.12
CA ASN A 108 -10.56 9.93 10.09
C ASN A 108 -10.94 11.25 9.43
N GLU A 109 -10.06 11.79 8.62
CA GLU A 109 -10.31 13.05 7.93
C GLU A 109 -11.51 12.95 7.00
N LEU A 110 -11.65 11.81 6.33
CA LEU A 110 -12.73 11.59 5.38
C LEU A 110 -14.01 11.07 6.03
N GLY A 111 -13.97 10.80 7.33
CA GLY A 111 -15.14 10.33 8.06
C GLY A 111 -15.57 8.91 7.72
N VAL A 112 -14.64 8.07 7.29
CA VAL A 112 -14.93 6.67 6.96
C VAL A 112 -14.27 5.75 7.96
N LYS A 113 -14.80 4.54 8.06
CA LYS A 113 -14.27 3.51 8.93
C LYS A 113 -13.99 2.25 8.13
N GLU A 114 -13.06 1.44 8.60
CA GLU A 114 -12.81 0.14 8.01
C GLU A 114 -13.97 -0.81 8.30
N GLU A 115 -14.41 -1.49 7.26
CA GLU A 115 -15.34 -2.60 7.41
C GLU A 115 -14.58 -3.85 7.82
N ARG A 116 -13.38 -4.01 7.27
CA ARG A 116 -12.44 -5.07 7.62
C ARG A 116 -11.04 -4.51 7.59
N PHE A 117 -10.16 -5.06 8.41
CA PHE A 117 -8.76 -4.69 8.35
C PHE A 117 -7.90 -5.86 8.81
N TRP A 118 -6.66 -5.81 8.39
CA TRP A 118 -5.65 -6.78 8.82
C TRP A 118 -4.31 -6.06 8.88
N LYS A 119 -3.52 -6.38 9.88
CA LYS A 119 -2.17 -5.84 10.04
C LYS A 119 -1.26 -6.98 10.45
N ALA A 120 -0.09 -7.04 9.84
CA ALA A 120 0.89 -8.04 10.22
C ALA A 120 1.37 -7.76 11.64
N LYS A 121 1.64 -8.83 12.39
CA LYS A 121 1.97 -8.68 13.82
C LYS A 121 3.33 -8.07 14.06
N ASP A 122 4.28 -8.34 13.18
CA ASP A 122 5.68 -7.99 13.40
C ASP A 122 6.13 -6.82 12.53
N VAL A 123 5.35 -5.80 12.46
CA VAL A 123 5.70 -4.63 11.66
C VAL A 123 6.03 -3.42 12.52
#